data_00f780ceb4ffeee958dfebcf1f10a753
#
_entry.id   00f780ceb4ffeee958dfebcf1f10a753
#
_cell.length_a   1.000
_cell.length_b   1.000
_cell.length_c   1.000
_cell.angle_alpha   90.00
_cell.angle_beta   90.00
_cell.angle_gamma   90.00
#
_symmetry.space_group_name_H-M   'P 1'
#
loop_
_entity.id
_entity.type
_entity.pdbx_description
1 polymer ?
#
loop_
_entity_poly.entity_id
_entity_poly.type
_entity_poly.pdbx_seq_one_letter_code
_entity_poly.pdbx_strand_id
1 'polypeptide(L)'
;TGMVSEKGMRPVIIGAGRGSRLEHLTEEIPKTLVPVMGRPMLEWVLEALSAGGFSKKDVVFICGYRAEVIKARYPEFTYVENRDWEHNNILLSLMCAREHLGDGFVSTYADIVYRGEVVRDLVQSPHDKALGCDTDWRRRYVGRTRHPETDAEKLEAEGDRITRISRTIASEAAAGEFIGVTKFTARGAGDLTYAFDRARELYAGKMFREKRTFERAYLIDLFQRMIEEGSVFHRVDTHGGYMEIDTLQDQILASSWWSR
;
A
#
# COMPACT_ATOMS: atom_id res chain seq x y z
N THR A 1 -29.44 0.11 -8.93
CA THR A 1 -28.74 1.35 -8.59
C THR A 1 -27.32 1.20 -9.02
N GLY A 2 -27.01 1.78 -10.19
CA GLY A 2 -25.75 1.60 -10.87
C GLY A 2 -24.58 2.03 -10.00
N MET A 3 -23.52 1.18 -9.99
CA MET A 3 -22.20 1.59 -9.54
C MET A 3 -21.79 2.77 -10.41
N VAL A 4 -21.66 3.94 -9.78
CA VAL A 4 -20.93 5.04 -10.41
C VAL A 4 -19.48 4.62 -10.36
N SER A 5 -19.01 3.96 -11.40
CA SER A 5 -17.59 3.96 -11.72
C SER A 5 -17.26 5.43 -11.90
N GLU A 6 -16.56 6.03 -10.94
CA GLU A 6 -15.99 7.35 -11.15
C GLU A 6 -15.06 7.19 -12.35
N LYS A 7 -15.52 7.66 -13.51
CA LYS A 7 -14.74 7.65 -14.73
C LYS A 7 -13.44 8.38 -14.45
N GLY A 8 -12.32 7.65 -14.50
CA GLY A 8 -10.99 8.20 -14.33
C GLY A 8 -10.21 7.69 -13.13
N MET A 9 -10.84 7.15 -12.07
CA MET A 9 -10.11 6.57 -10.94
C MET A 9 -9.28 5.37 -11.39
N ARG A 10 -7.98 5.35 -11.02
CA ARG A 10 -7.04 4.32 -11.44
C ARG A 10 -6.55 3.49 -10.25
N PRO A 11 -6.45 2.17 -10.39
CA PRO A 11 -5.72 1.34 -9.44
C PRO A 11 -4.21 1.45 -9.71
N VAL A 12 -3.44 1.72 -8.66
CA VAL A 12 -1.98 1.91 -8.73
C VAL A 12 -1.32 0.87 -7.83
N ILE A 13 -0.51 -0.01 -8.42
CA ILE A 13 0.24 -1.04 -7.70
C ILE A 13 1.69 -0.57 -7.55
N ILE A 14 2.17 -0.51 -6.31
CA ILE A 14 3.50 -0.01 -5.99
C ILE A 14 4.44 -1.20 -5.80
N GLY A 15 5.19 -1.58 -6.83
CA GLY A 15 5.92 -2.83 -6.87
C GLY A 15 7.37 -2.72 -7.35
N ALA A 16 8.07 -1.63 -7.04
CA ALA A 16 9.41 -1.37 -7.57
C ALA A 16 10.55 -2.07 -6.82
N GLY A 17 10.40 -2.36 -5.52
CA GLY A 17 11.46 -2.89 -4.68
C GLY A 17 11.78 -4.37 -4.92
N ARG A 18 12.97 -4.80 -4.49
CA ARG A 18 13.44 -6.18 -4.69
C ARG A 18 12.78 -7.20 -3.75
N GLY A 19 12.54 -6.83 -2.48
CA GLY A 19 12.09 -7.79 -1.47
C GLY A 19 13.18 -8.81 -1.11
N SER A 20 14.38 -8.35 -0.80
CA SER A 20 15.58 -9.18 -0.55
C SER A 20 15.41 -10.16 0.62
N ARG A 21 14.50 -9.91 1.56
CA ARG A 21 14.21 -10.83 2.67
C ARG A 21 13.48 -12.11 2.25
N LEU A 22 13.02 -12.20 1.02
CA LEU A 22 12.53 -13.43 0.39
C LEU A 22 13.67 -14.26 -0.23
N GLU A 23 14.91 -13.77 -0.12
CA GLU A 23 16.14 -14.48 -0.50
C GLU A 23 16.11 -14.98 -1.95
N HIS A 24 16.32 -16.29 -2.17
CA HIS A 24 16.39 -16.88 -3.50
C HIS A 24 15.10 -16.74 -4.31
N LEU A 25 13.95 -16.56 -3.64
CA LEU A 25 12.65 -16.42 -4.33
C LEU A 25 12.58 -15.17 -5.20
N THR A 26 13.40 -14.15 -4.91
CA THR A 26 13.42 -12.88 -5.67
C THR A 26 14.71 -12.66 -6.47
N GLU A 27 15.51 -13.68 -6.68
CA GLU A 27 16.73 -13.53 -7.49
C GLU A 27 16.41 -13.20 -8.96
N GLU A 28 15.40 -13.83 -9.54
CA GLU A 28 15.05 -13.69 -10.96
C GLU A 28 13.67 -13.09 -11.23
N ILE A 29 12.82 -12.99 -10.20
CA ILE A 29 11.48 -12.43 -10.32
C ILE A 29 11.26 -11.33 -9.29
N PRO A 30 10.44 -10.31 -9.61
CA PRO A 30 10.05 -9.32 -8.62
C PRO A 30 9.18 -9.95 -7.53
N LYS A 31 9.23 -9.36 -6.34
CA LYS A 31 8.54 -9.84 -5.14
C LYS A 31 7.07 -10.18 -5.36
N THR A 32 6.36 -9.35 -6.11
CA THR A 32 4.92 -9.52 -6.35
C THR A 32 4.56 -10.79 -7.14
N LEU A 33 5.54 -11.41 -7.83
CA LEU A 33 5.35 -12.68 -8.54
C LEU A 33 5.65 -13.91 -7.69
N VAL A 34 6.18 -13.73 -6.48
CA VAL A 34 6.43 -14.85 -5.57
C VAL A 34 5.08 -15.54 -5.26
N PRO A 35 5.01 -16.88 -5.40
CA PRO A 35 3.77 -17.59 -5.11
C PRO A 35 3.48 -17.60 -3.60
N VAL A 36 2.22 -17.34 -3.27
CA VAL A 36 1.67 -17.46 -1.92
C VAL A 36 0.37 -18.26 -2.04
N MET A 37 0.25 -19.33 -1.29
CA MET A 37 -0.92 -20.22 -1.39
C MET A 37 -1.20 -20.68 -2.83
N GLY A 38 -0.12 -21.02 -3.57
CA GLY A 38 -0.21 -21.54 -4.93
C GLY A 38 -0.44 -20.53 -6.06
N ARG A 39 -0.51 -19.23 -5.73
CA ARG A 39 -0.72 -18.16 -6.72
C ARG A 39 0.27 -17.03 -6.50
N PRO A 40 0.80 -16.37 -7.56
CA PRO A 40 1.58 -15.15 -7.38
C PRO A 40 0.82 -14.11 -6.54
N MET A 41 1.52 -13.39 -5.68
CA MET A 41 0.89 -12.33 -4.88
C MET A 41 0.11 -11.35 -5.76
N LEU A 42 0.65 -10.99 -6.91
CA LEU A 42 -0.01 -10.08 -7.85
C LEU A 42 -1.40 -10.58 -8.27
N GLU A 43 -1.59 -11.89 -8.45
CA GLU A 43 -2.91 -12.44 -8.80
C GLU A 43 -3.95 -12.25 -7.68
N TRP A 44 -3.53 -12.32 -6.42
CA TRP A 44 -4.40 -12.00 -5.28
C TRP A 44 -4.79 -10.52 -5.29
N VAL A 45 -3.84 -9.63 -5.57
CA VAL A 45 -4.08 -8.18 -5.68
C VAL A 45 -5.04 -7.88 -6.84
N LEU A 46 -4.81 -8.47 -8.00
CA LEU A 46 -5.67 -8.26 -9.18
C LEU A 46 -7.10 -8.73 -8.95
N GLU A 47 -7.28 -9.86 -8.25
CA GLU A 47 -8.62 -10.35 -7.86
C GLU A 47 -9.32 -9.36 -6.93
N ALA A 48 -8.60 -8.82 -5.95
CA ALA A 48 -9.14 -7.81 -5.04
C ALA A 48 -9.51 -6.51 -5.77
N LEU A 49 -8.68 -6.06 -6.70
CA LEU A 49 -8.98 -4.89 -7.54
C LEU A 49 -10.20 -5.14 -8.43
N SER A 50 -10.37 -6.36 -8.96
CA SER A 50 -11.54 -6.75 -9.73
C SER A 50 -12.83 -6.64 -8.92
N ALA A 51 -12.81 -7.02 -7.64
CA ALA A 51 -13.95 -6.87 -6.75
C ALA A 51 -14.35 -5.39 -6.54
N GLY A 52 -13.40 -4.48 -6.69
CA GLY A 52 -13.65 -3.02 -6.68
C GLY A 52 -14.07 -2.44 -8.02
N GLY A 53 -14.17 -3.27 -9.06
CA GLY A 53 -14.59 -2.84 -10.41
C GLY A 53 -13.45 -2.53 -11.38
N PHE A 54 -12.19 -2.85 -11.02
CA PHE A 54 -11.02 -2.56 -11.86
C PHE A 54 -10.56 -3.79 -12.65
N SER A 55 -10.27 -3.60 -13.93
CA SER A 55 -9.67 -4.63 -14.80
C SER A 55 -8.16 -4.41 -14.93
N LYS A 56 -7.46 -5.41 -15.51
CA LYS A 56 -6.02 -5.30 -15.78
C LYS A 56 -5.66 -4.10 -16.64
N LYS A 57 -6.53 -3.69 -17.55
CA LYS A 57 -6.31 -2.51 -18.42
C LYS A 57 -6.31 -1.20 -17.65
N ASP A 58 -6.93 -1.17 -16.49
CA ASP A 58 -7.00 0.04 -15.65
C ASP A 58 -5.73 0.23 -14.83
N VAL A 59 -4.95 -0.82 -14.62
CA VAL A 59 -3.82 -0.85 -13.68
C VAL A 59 -2.67 0.02 -14.16
N VAL A 60 -2.20 0.88 -13.25
CA VAL A 60 -0.91 1.55 -13.32
C VAL A 60 0.04 0.78 -12.40
N PHE A 61 1.09 0.20 -12.95
CA PHE A 61 2.06 -0.58 -12.19
C PHE A 61 3.39 0.17 -12.10
N ILE A 62 3.82 0.47 -10.88
CA ILE A 62 5.11 1.11 -10.63
C ILE A 62 6.16 0.02 -10.47
N CYS A 63 7.05 -0.10 -11.44
CA CYS A 63 8.04 -1.15 -11.53
C CYS A 63 9.46 -0.63 -11.27
N GLY A 64 10.36 -1.53 -10.98
CA GLY A 64 11.78 -1.26 -10.77
C GLY A 64 12.59 -2.54 -10.91
N TYR A 65 12.81 -3.25 -9.81
CA TYR A 65 13.52 -4.52 -9.83
C TYR A 65 12.83 -5.55 -10.74
N ARG A 66 13.57 -6.10 -11.69
CA ARG A 66 13.07 -7.09 -12.66
C ARG A 66 11.82 -6.64 -13.42
N ALA A 67 11.79 -5.38 -13.79
CA ALA A 67 10.65 -4.79 -14.52
C ALA A 67 10.30 -5.55 -15.80
N GLU A 68 11.31 -6.06 -16.51
CA GLU A 68 11.14 -6.83 -17.75
C GLU A 68 10.27 -8.07 -17.55
N VAL A 69 10.36 -8.71 -16.39
CA VAL A 69 9.59 -9.93 -16.07
C VAL A 69 8.12 -9.62 -15.93
N ILE A 70 7.78 -8.54 -15.21
CA ILE A 70 6.38 -8.09 -15.07
C ILE A 70 5.81 -7.65 -16.41
N LYS A 71 6.54 -6.84 -17.17
CA LYS A 71 6.08 -6.31 -18.47
C LYS A 71 5.76 -7.42 -19.48
N ALA A 72 6.60 -8.44 -19.50
CA ALA A 72 6.37 -9.59 -20.39
C ALA A 72 5.10 -10.37 -20.02
N ARG A 73 4.83 -10.51 -18.72
CA ARG A 73 3.70 -11.31 -18.23
C ARG A 73 2.37 -10.54 -18.23
N TYR A 74 2.41 -9.23 -18.03
CA TYR A 74 1.22 -8.37 -17.92
C TYR A 74 1.32 -7.17 -18.89
N PRO A 75 1.25 -7.42 -20.20
CA PRO A 75 1.37 -6.34 -21.19
C PRO A 75 0.19 -5.35 -21.16
N GLU A 76 -0.91 -5.70 -20.48
CA GLU A 76 -2.10 -4.84 -20.39
C GLU A 76 -1.91 -3.63 -19.45
N PHE A 77 -0.95 -3.68 -18.51
CA PHE A 77 -0.75 -2.62 -17.54
C PHE A 77 -0.15 -1.37 -18.19
N THR A 78 -0.49 -0.22 -17.63
CA THR A 78 0.30 1.01 -17.83
C THR A 78 1.47 0.98 -16.86
N TYR A 79 2.70 1.04 -17.36
CA TYR A 79 3.89 0.97 -16.54
C TYR A 79 4.51 2.33 -16.29
N VAL A 80 4.91 2.55 -15.04
CA VAL A 80 5.73 3.69 -14.60
C VAL A 80 6.98 3.13 -13.96
N GLU A 81 8.14 3.58 -14.38
CA GLU A 81 9.40 3.10 -13.82
C GLU A 81 9.90 3.98 -12.68
N ASN A 82 10.19 3.36 -11.55
CA ASN A 82 10.98 3.97 -10.49
C ASN A 82 12.44 3.55 -10.70
N ARG A 83 13.21 4.37 -11.41
CA ARG A 83 14.61 4.07 -11.75
C ARG A 83 15.55 4.11 -10.55
N ASP A 84 15.16 4.84 -9.51
CA ASP A 84 15.93 5.00 -8.27
C ASP A 84 15.45 4.08 -7.15
N TRP A 85 14.79 2.97 -7.47
CA TRP A 85 14.19 2.06 -6.48
C TRP A 85 15.18 1.57 -5.41
N GLU A 86 16.47 1.48 -5.73
CA GLU A 86 17.51 1.09 -4.76
C GLU A 86 17.79 2.18 -3.72
N HIS A 87 17.49 3.44 -4.02
CA HIS A 87 17.88 4.61 -3.24
C HIS A 87 16.69 5.37 -2.64
N ASN A 88 15.46 4.96 -2.92
CA ASN A 88 14.25 5.56 -2.37
C ASN A 88 13.34 4.52 -1.73
N ASN A 89 12.14 4.92 -1.34
CA ASN A 89 11.16 4.03 -0.75
C ASN A 89 9.76 4.34 -1.28
N ILE A 90 8.75 3.81 -0.62
CA ILE A 90 7.36 3.72 -1.09
C ILE A 90 6.74 5.07 -1.45
N LEU A 91 7.03 6.15 -0.71
CA LEU A 91 6.45 7.48 -1.00
C LEU A 91 6.91 8.00 -2.37
N LEU A 92 8.21 8.03 -2.60
CA LEU A 92 8.75 8.49 -3.89
C LEU A 92 8.35 7.55 -5.02
N SER A 93 8.23 6.26 -4.72
CA SER A 93 7.76 5.26 -5.68
C SER A 93 6.34 5.60 -6.16
N LEU A 94 5.40 5.82 -5.24
CA LEU A 94 4.04 6.24 -5.60
C LEU A 94 4.05 7.51 -6.46
N MET A 95 4.86 8.49 -6.09
CA MET A 95 4.89 9.78 -6.77
C MET A 95 5.53 9.73 -8.16
N CYS A 96 6.21 8.64 -8.52
CA CYS A 96 6.59 8.39 -9.92
C CYS A 96 5.36 8.33 -10.83
N ALA A 97 4.21 7.92 -10.31
CA ALA A 97 2.95 7.82 -11.05
C ALA A 97 2.04 9.03 -10.91
N ARG A 98 2.55 10.18 -10.42
CA ARG A 98 1.72 11.35 -10.09
C ARG A 98 0.80 11.83 -11.22
N GLU A 99 1.23 11.71 -12.46
CA GLU A 99 0.41 12.10 -13.63
C GLU A 99 -0.83 11.22 -13.82
N HIS A 100 -0.89 10.06 -13.18
CA HIS A 100 -2.02 9.12 -13.23
C HIS A 100 -2.94 9.24 -12.02
N LEU A 101 -2.66 10.13 -11.05
CA LEU A 101 -3.38 10.21 -9.79
C LEU A 101 -4.51 11.24 -9.80
N GLY A 102 -4.49 12.19 -10.73
CA GLY A 102 -5.30 13.40 -10.67
C GLY A 102 -6.82 13.21 -10.64
N ASP A 103 -7.33 12.13 -11.22
CA ASP A 103 -8.76 11.79 -11.23
C ASP A 103 -9.19 10.89 -10.05
N GLY A 104 -8.31 10.73 -9.10
CA GLY A 104 -8.48 9.80 -7.99
C GLY A 104 -7.82 8.46 -8.25
N PHE A 105 -7.56 7.72 -7.20
CA PHE A 105 -6.88 6.43 -7.31
C PHE A 105 -7.12 5.53 -6.11
N VAL A 106 -6.93 4.25 -6.32
CA VAL A 106 -6.72 3.25 -5.27
C VAL A 106 -5.27 2.82 -5.36
N SER A 107 -4.49 3.03 -4.33
CA SER A 107 -3.12 2.49 -4.31
C SER A 107 -3.04 1.24 -3.45
N THR A 108 -2.15 0.33 -3.82
CA THR A 108 -1.92 -0.90 -3.08
C THR A 108 -0.44 -1.25 -3.07
N TYR A 109 0.05 -1.75 -1.95
CA TYR A 109 1.33 -2.43 -1.90
C TYR A 109 1.27 -3.69 -2.76
N ALA A 110 2.43 -4.15 -3.24
CA ALA A 110 2.54 -5.31 -4.12
C ALA A 110 2.99 -6.58 -3.40
N ASP A 111 3.29 -6.46 -2.11
CA ASP A 111 3.83 -7.53 -1.25
C ASP A 111 2.81 -7.98 -0.20
N ILE A 112 1.55 -7.79 -0.49
CA ILE A 112 0.41 -8.13 0.37
C ILE A 112 -0.58 -9.00 -0.36
N VAL A 113 -1.31 -9.81 0.39
CA VAL A 113 -2.50 -10.52 -0.08
C VAL A 113 -3.68 -10.12 0.79
N TYR A 114 -4.83 -9.88 0.19
CA TYR A 114 -6.04 -9.43 0.89
C TYR A 114 -7.30 -9.77 0.12
N ARG A 115 -8.43 -9.73 0.82
CA ARG A 115 -9.73 -10.04 0.22
C ARG A 115 -10.31 -8.85 -0.53
N GLY A 116 -11.12 -9.14 -1.54
CA GLY A 116 -11.72 -8.12 -2.43
C GLY A 116 -12.62 -7.12 -1.73
N GLU A 117 -13.24 -7.49 -0.61
CA GLU A 117 -14.08 -6.58 0.17
C GLU A 117 -13.35 -5.29 0.57
N VAL A 118 -12.05 -5.37 0.80
CA VAL A 118 -11.23 -4.20 1.15
C VAL A 118 -11.31 -3.14 0.05
N VAL A 119 -11.06 -3.51 -1.19
CA VAL A 119 -11.08 -2.56 -2.32
C VAL A 119 -12.50 -2.05 -2.57
N ARG A 120 -13.48 -2.96 -2.56
CA ARG A 120 -14.88 -2.58 -2.75
C ARG A 120 -15.32 -1.53 -1.71
N ASP A 121 -15.02 -1.76 -0.44
CA ASP A 121 -15.42 -0.87 0.65
C ASP A 121 -14.69 0.48 0.58
N LEU A 122 -13.43 0.47 0.18
CA LEU A 122 -12.66 1.70 -0.04
C LEU A 122 -13.26 2.53 -1.19
N VAL A 123 -13.56 1.90 -2.31
CA VAL A 123 -14.16 2.58 -3.48
C VAL A 123 -15.52 3.16 -3.14
N GLN A 124 -16.32 2.45 -2.36
CA GLN A 124 -17.67 2.88 -1.94
C GLN A 124 -17.64 3.91 -0.81
N SER A 125 -16.52 4.10 -0.13
CA SER A 125 -16.38 5.08 0.94
C SER A 125 -16.64 6.50 0.41
N PRO A 126 -17.41 7.34 1.13
CA PRO A 126 -17.68 8.72 0.72
C PRO A 126 -16.51 9.67 0.99
N HIS A 127 -15.46 9.19 1.64
CA HIS A 127 -14.35 10.03 2.10
C HIS A 127 -13.33 10.31 1.01
N ASP A 128 -12.74 11.50 1.05
CA ASP A 128 -11.72 11.92 0.08
C ASP A 128 -10.39 11.19 0.26
N LYS A 129 -10.09 10.76 1.48
CA LYS A 129 -8.85 10.07 1.87
C LYS A 129 -9.21 8.93 2.81
N ALA A 130 -9.15 7.71 2.33
CA ALA A 130 -9.50 6.53 3.09
C ALA A 130 -8.37 5.50 3.08
N LEU A 131 -8.08 4.93 4.24
CA LEU A 131 -7.04 3.93 4.44
C LEU A 131 -7.64 2.62 4.92
N GLY A 132 -7.24 1.51 4.30
CA GLY A 132 -7.59 0.17 4.77
C GLY A 132 -6.94 -0.12 6.12
N CYS A 133 -7.72 -0.58 7.08
CA CYS A 133 -7.31 -0.85 8.45
C CYS A 133 -7.70 -2.26 8.87
N ASP A 134 -6.72 -3.07 9.27
CA ASP A 134 -6.98 -4.40 9.83
C ASP A 134 -7.10 -4.30 11.36
N THR A 135 -8.29 -4.55 11.87
CA THR A 135 -8.56 -4.53 13.31
C THR A 135 -8.11 -5.80 14.03
N ASP A 136 -7.87 -6.89 13.29
CA ASP A 136 -7.37 -8.17 13.80
C ASP A 136 -5.85 -8.33 13.61
N TRP A 137 -5.13 -7.28 13.36
CA TRP A 137 -3.74 -7.27 12.92
C TRP A 137 -2.77 -8.03 13.84
N ARG A 138 -2.93 -7.96 15.17
CA ARG A 138 -1.98 -8.57 16.11
C ARG A 138 -1.91 -10.08 16.00
N ARG A 139 -3.01 -10.73 15.65
CA ARG A 139 -3.06 -12.20 15.49
C ARG A 139 -2.05 -12.71 14.47
N ARG A 140 -1.73 -11.89 13.44
CA ARG A 140 -0.83 -12.29 12.36
C ARG A 140 0.64 -12.23 12.76
N TYR A 141 0.95 -11.56 13.86
CA TYR A 141 2.32 -11.48 14.35
C TYR A 141 2.64 -12.62 15.32
N VAL A 142 1.65 -13.37 15.78
CA VAL A 142 1.86 -14.53 16.65
C VAL A 142 2.63 -15.60 15.89
N GLY A 143 3.81 -15.98 16.40
CA GLY A 143 4.69 -16.97 15.78
C GLY A 143 5.61 -16.42 14.68
N ARG A 144 5.51 -15.15 14.33
CA ARG A 144 6.44 -14.50 13.40
C ARG A 144 7.66 -13.99 14.16
N THR A 145 8.83 -14.53 13.84
CA THR A 145 10.09 -14.17 14.51
C THR A 145 10.95 -13.23 13.68
N ARG A 146 10.73 -13.18 12.35
CA ARG A 146 11.51 -12.37 11.40
C ARG A 146 10.79 -11.12 10.91
N HIS A 147 9.55 -10.93 11.36
CA HIS A 147 8.73 -9.75 11.05
C HIS A 147 8.06 -9.33 12.36
N PRO A 148 8.70 -8.45 13.15
CA PRO A 148 8.20 -8.11 14.48
C PRO A 148 6.96 -7.21 14.42
N GLU A 149 6.12 -7.32 15.45
CA GLU A 149 4.93 -6.48 15.65
C GLU A 149 5.26 -4.99 15.63
N THR A 150 6.47 -4.60 16.03
CA THR A 150 6.93 -3.20 16.01
C THR A 150 7.08 -2.64 14.59
N ASP A 151 7.12 -3.48 13.55
CA ASP A 151 7.16 -3.02 12.16
C ASP A 151 5.77 -2.64 11.63
N ALA A 152 4.70 -2.95 12.35
CA ALA A 152 3.35 -2.62 11.93
C ALA A 152 3.13 -1.12 11.83
N GLU A 153 2.52 -0.69 10.74
CA GLU A 153 2.10 0.69 10.51
C GLU A 153 0.76 0.91 11.21
N LYS A 154 0.80 1.36 12.46
CA LYS A 154 -0.37 1.41 13.35
C LYS A 154 -1.12 2.73 13.24
N LEU A 155 -2.44 2.66 13.43
CA LEU A 155 -3.27 3.86 13.49
C LEU A 155 -3.93 4.01 14.87
N GLU A 156 -4.08 5.29 15.28
CA GLU A 156 -5.02 5.72 16.31
C GLU A 156 -6.16 6.47 15.64
N ALA A 157 -7.38 6.38 16.19
CA ALA A 157 -8.55 7.01 15.61
C ALA A 157 -9.57 7.43 16.67
N GLU A 158 -10.37 8.43 16.33
CA GLU A 158 -11.61 8.80 17.01
C GLU A 158 -12.77 8.45 16.09
N GLY A 159 -13.51 7.38 16.43
CA GLY A 159 -14.46 6.80 15.48
C GLY A 159 -13.72 6.31 14.24
N ASP A 160 -14.19 6.70 13.07
CA ASP A 160 -13.54 6.35 11.79
C ASP A 160 -12.51 7.39 11.32
N ARG A 161 -12.35 8.51 12.03
CA ARG A 161 -11.34 9.53 11.72
C ARG A 161 -9.99 9.16 12.32
N ILE A 162 -8.97 9.05 11.48
CA ILE A 162 -7.60 8.73 11.89
C ILE A 162 -6.97 9.96 12.52
N THR A 163 -6.48 9.83 13.77
CA THR A 163 -5.82 10.91 14.50
C THR A 163 -4.30 10.83 14.45
N ARG A 164 -3.76 9.62 14.29
CA ARG A 164 -2.31 9.40 14.17
C ARG A 164 -2.02 8.11 13.42
N ILE A 165 -0.92 8.09 12.67
CA ILE A 165 -0.42 6.91 11.99
C ILE A 165 1.11 6.84 12.14
N SER A 166 1.63 5.75 12.71
CA SER A 166 3.07 5.57 12.96
C SER A 166 3.37 4.14 13.39
N ARG A 167 4.58 3.67 13.05
CA ARG A 167 5.12 2.44 13.61
C ARG A 167 5.39 2.54 15.12
N THR A 168 5.59 3.75 15.64
CA THR A 168 5.94 3.98 17.06
C THR A 168 4.74 3.96 18.00
N ILE A 169 3.51 3.91 17.49
CA ILE A 169 2.30 3.75 18.32
C ILE A 169 2.40 2.42 19.07
N ALA A 170 2.10 2.45 20.37
CA ALA A 170 2.04 1.23 21.17
C ALA A 170 0.91 0.32 20.67
N SER A 171 1.16 -0.98 20.61
CA SER A 171 0.17 -1.94 20.10
C SER A 171 -1.18 -1.86 20.85
N GLU A 172 -1.16 -1.58 22.14
CA GLU A 172 -2.36 -1.45 22.98
C GLU A 172 -3.19 -0.21 22.66
N ALA A 173 -2.57 0.83 22.10
CA ALA A 173 -3.24 2.08 21.72
C ALA A 173 -3.75 2.07 20.28
N ALA A 174 -3.33 1.09 19.48
CA ALA A 174 -3.66 1.02 18.07
C ALA A 174 -5.11 0.57 17.85
N ALA A 175 -5.85 1.31 17.02
CA ALA A 175 -7.15 0.88 16.52
C ALA A 175 -7.00 -0.26 15.50
N GLY A 176 -5.88 -0.31 14.80
CA GLY A 176 -5.55 -1.34 13.82
C GLY A 176 -4.25 -1.03 13.10
N GLU A 177 -3.93 -1.88 12.11
CA GLU A 177 -2.78 -1.72 11.21
C GLU A 177 -3.26 -1.19 9.86
N PHE A 178 -2.56 -0.16 9.33
CA PHE A 178 -2.70 0.22 7.93
C PHE A 178 -2.18 -0.90 7.03
N ILE A 179 -3.02 -1.39 6.14
CA ILE A 179 -2.72 -2.57 5.34
C ILE A 179 -2.07 -2.27 3.98
N GLY A 180 -1.73 -1.02 3.71
CA GLY A 180 -1.09 -0.64 2.44
C GLY A 180 -2.06 -0.45 1.28
N VAL A 181 -3.35 -0.38 1.53
CA VAL A 181 -4.38 -0.13 0.51
C VAL A 181 -5.08 1.18 0.84
N THR A 182 -5.12 2.10 -0.13
CA THR A 182 -5.70 3.43 0.04
C THR A 182 -6.71 3.74 -1.03
N LYS A 183 -7.59 4.71 -0.76
CA LYS A 183 -8.41 5.35 -1.79
C LYS A 183 -8.35 6.85 -1.61
N PHE A 184 -8.09 7.55 -2.70
CA PHE A 184 -8.13 9.01 -2.76
C PHE A 184 -9.06 9.41 -3.90
N THR A 185 -10.01 10.32 -3.61
CA THR A 185 -10.78 11.00 -4.66
C THR A 185 -9.87 11.95 -5.43
N ALA A 186 -10.36 12.55 -6.51
CA ALA A 186 -9.63 13.59 -7.23
C ALA A 186 -9.19 14.73 -6.29
N ARG A 187 -10.06 15.15 -5.38
CA ARG A 187 -9.76 16.16 -4.36
C ARG A 187 -8.68 15.66 -3.39
N GLY A 188 -8.81 14.44 -2.91
CA GLY A 188 -7.82 13.83 -2.02
C GLY A 188 -6.45 13.69 -2.68
N ALA A 189 -6.42 13.31 -3.96
CA ALA A 189 -5.19 13.21 -4.74
C ALA A 189 -4.52 14.59 -4.91
N GLY A 190 -5.29 15.63 -5.15
CA GLY A 190 -4.79 17.01 -5.22
C GLY A 190 -4.14 17.45 -3.91
N ASP A 191 -4.78 17.14 -2.78
CA ASP A 191 -4.21 17.42 -1.45
C ASP A 191 -2.92 16.65 -1.21
N LEU A 192 -2.87 15.39 -1.63
CA LEU A 192 -1.66 14.55 -1.49
C LEU A 192 -0.49 15.10 -2.29
N THR A 193 -0.70 15.44 -3.56
CA THR A 193 0.36 15.97 -4.43
C THR A 193 0.86 17.33 -3.96
N TYR A 194 -0.04 18.17 -3.48
CA TYR A 194 0.33 19.45 -2.87
C TYR A 194 1.20 19.24 -1.62
N ALA A 195 0.78 18.37 -0.72
CA ALA A 195 1.54 18.07 0.50
C ALA A 195 2.91 17.46 0.19
N PHE A 196 2.98 16.59 -0.82
CA PHE A 196 4.24 16.02 -1.28
C PHE A 196 5.20 17.10 -1.80
N ASP A 197 4.72 18.00 -2.65
CA ASP A 197 5.54 19.08 -3.21
C ASP A 197 6.08 20.01 -2.10
N ARG A 198 5.24 20.34 -1.12
CA ARG A 198 5.65 21.13 0.04
C ARG A 198 6.70 20.41 0.88
N ALA A 199 6.49 19.14 1.16
CA ALA A 199 7.46 18.36 1.93
C ALA A 199 8.81 18.23 1.18
N ARG A 200 8.78 18.03 -0.13
CA ARG A 200 9.98 17.97 -0.97
C ARG A 200 10.77 19.28 -0.91
N GLU A 201 10.11 20.43 -1.03
CA GLU A 201 10.75 21.74 -0.92
C GLU A 201 11.48 21.92 0.41
N LEU A 202 10.88 21.44 1.51
CA LEU A 202 11.41 21.64 2.85
C LEU A 202 12.44 20.59 3.26
N TYR A 203 12.33 19.35 2.75
CA TYR A 203 13.06 18.21 3.31
C TYR A 203 13.90 17.42 2.30
N ALA A 204 13.92 17.79 1.01
CA ALA A 204 14.76 17.08 0.04
C ALA A 204 16.21 17.00 0.51
N GLY A 205 16.78 15.79 0.55
CA GLY A 205 18.12 15.54 1.05
C GLY A 205 18.28 15.63 2.56
N LYS A 206 17.20 15.79 3.30
CA LYS A 206 17.21 16.02 4.76
C LYS A 206 16.41 14.94 5.49
N MET A 207 16.61 14.89 6.82
CA MET A 207 15.78 14.10 7.72
C MET A 207 14.34 14.60 7.66
N PHE A 208 13.39 13.68 7.44
CA PHE A 208 11.98 14.02 7.29
C PHE A 208 11.18 13.61 8.53
N ARG A 209 11.14 12.31 8.86
CA ARG A 209 10.34 11.79 9.97
C ARG A 209 10.92 10.47 10.48
N GLU A 210 10.88 10.30 11.81
CA GLU A 210 11.25 9.05 12.49
C GLU A 210 12.60 8.47 12.03
N LYS A 211 13.61 9.34 11.93
CA LYS A 211 14.97 9.01 11.51
C LYS A 211 15.10 8.55 10.04
N ARG A 212 14.09 8.80 9.21
CA ARG A 212 14.16 8.57 7.77
C ARG A 212 14.35 9.88 7.02
N THR A 213 15.22 9.85 6.01
CA THR A 213 15.33 10.97 5.07
C THR A 213 14.06 11.05 4.21
N PHE A 214 13.82 12.20 3.60
CA PHE A 214 12.66 12.38 2.71
C PHE A 214 12.63 11.32 1.60
N GLU A 215 13.78 11.01 1.00
CA GLU A 215 13.89 10.03 -0.09
C GLU A 215 13.58 8.59 0.36
N ARG A 216 13.74 8.31 1.66
CA ARG A 216 13.43 6.99 2.25
C ARG A 216 12.08 6.96 2.96
N ALA A 217 11.27 8.00 2.82
CA ALA A 217 10.00 8.11 3.52
C ALA A 217 9.01 7.00 3.12
N TYR A 218 8.20 6.59 4.11
CA TYR A 218 7.02 5.75 3.91
C TYR A 218 5.81 6.61 3.53
N LEU A 219 4.76 6.01 2.96
CA LEU A 219 3.50 6.72 2.73
C LEU A 219 2.96 7.36 4.00
N ILE A 220 3.02 6.61 5.10
CA ILE A 220 2.51 7.06 6.40
C ILE A 220 3.23 8.30 6.92
N ASP A 221 4.47 8.53 6.54
CA ASP A 221 5.22 9.72 6.94
C ASP A 221 4.57 10.99 6.37
N LEU A 222 4.16 10.94 5.11
CA LEU A 222 3.43 12.05 4.48
C LEU A 222 2.00 12.14 5.03
N PHE A 223 1.31 11.03 5.19
CA PHE A 223 -0.05 11.03 5.74
C PHE A 223 -0.09 11.64 7.14
N GLN A 224 0.86 11.28 8.00
CA GLN A 224 0.96 11.84 9.35
C GLN A 224 1.19 13.35 9.31
N ARG A 225 2.07 13.82 8.44
CA ARG A 225 2.29 15.25 8.27
C ARG A 225 1.03 15.96 7.80
N MET A 226 0.30 15.38 6.86
CA MET A 226 -0.97 15.93 6.39
C MET A 226 -2.01 16.02 7.51
N ILE A 227 -2.09 14.98 8.37
CA ILE A 227 -2.98 14.98 9.54
C ILE A 227 -2.60 16.11 10.51
N GLU A 228 -1.32 16.29 10.80
CA GLU A 228 -0.82 17.39 11.65
C GLU A 228 -1.16 18.76 11.08
N GLU A 229 -1.24 18.89 9.76
CA GLU A 229 -1.58 20.12 9.06
C GLU A 229 -3.11 20.29 8.83
N GLY A 230 -3.93 19.40 9.38
CA GLY A 230 -5.39 19.51 9.36
C GLY A 230 -6.10 18.67 8.31
N SER A 231 -5.41 17.86 7.52
CA SER A 231 -6.05 16.91 6.61
C SER A 231 -6.83 15.85 7.36
N VAL A 232 -7.97 15.44 6.80
CA VAL A 232 -8.84 14.43 7.40
C VAL A 232 -8.71 13.12 6.62
N PHE A 233 -8.24 12.08 7.31
CA PHE A 233 -8.16 10.71 6.82
C PHE A 233 -9.16 9.85 7.60
N HIS A 234 -9.81 8.91 6.90
CA HIS A 234 -10.74 7.96 7.52
C HIS A 234 -10.23 6.53 7.34
N ARG A 235 -10.53 5.68 8.32
CA ARG A 235 -10.25 4.26 8.20
C ARG A 235 -11.44 3.53 7.56
N VAL A 236 -11.13 2.50 6.79
CA VAL A 236 -12.09 1.53 6.28
C VAL A 236 -11.63 0.18 6.78
N ASP A 237 -12.40 -0.42 7.67
CA ASP A 237 -11.95 -1.59 8.43
C ASP A 237 -12.09 -2.89 7.65
N THR A 238 -11.12 -3.76 7.84
CA THR A 238 -11.25 -5.21 7.63
C THR A 238 -10.92 -5.91 8.94
N HIS A 239 -11.55 -7.06 9.18
CA HIS A 239 -11.32 -7.88 10.37
C HIS A 239 -10.57 -9.14 9.97
N GLY A 240 -9.29 -9.00 9.70
CA GLY A 240 -8.49 -10.03 9.05
C GLY A 240 -8.64 -10.01 7.52
N GLY A 241 -8.36 -11.16 6.88
CA GLY A 241 -8.38 -11.24 5.41
C GLY A 241 -7.27 -10.44 4.74
N TYR A 242 -6.15 -10.28 5.42
CA TYR A 242 -4.98 -9.53 4.96
C TYR A 242 -3.70 -10.16 5.52
N MET A 243 -2.64 -10.15 4.72
CA MET A 243 -1.29 -10.53 5.16
C MET A 243 -0.24 -9.78 4.36
N GLU A 244 0.81 -9.33 5.04
CA GLU A 244 2.04 -8.84 4.42
C GLU A 244 3.07 -9.98 4.33
N ILE A 245 3.70 -10.13 3.17
CA ILE A 245 4.66 -11.19 2.88
C ILE A 245 6.02 -10.57 2.62
N ASP A 246 6.86 -10.46 3.64
CA ASP A 246 8.18 -9.84 3.54
C ASP A 246 9.33 -10.83 3.62
N THR A 247 9.13 -11.97 4.30
CA THR A 247 10.18 -12.95 4.59
C THR A 247 9.78 -14.34 4.10
N LEU A 248 10.77 -15.24 3.98
CA LEU A 248 10.51 -16.65 3.70
C LEU A 248 9.56 -17.27 4.74
N GLN A 249 9.69 -16.89 6.00
CA GLN A 249 8.80 -17.36 7.07
C GLN A 249 7.34 -16.96 6.79
N ASP A 250 7.12 -15.71 6.35
CA ASP A 250 5.78 -15.22 6.02
C ASP A 250 5.17 -16.03 4.87
N GLN A 251 5.94 -16.28 3.81
CA GLN A 251 5.50 -17.04 2.65
C GLN A 251 5.10 -18.47 3.03
N ILE A 252 5.87 -19.12 3.90
CA ILE A 252 5.59 -20.48 4.36
C ILE A 252 4.35 -20.53 5.25
N LEU A 253 4.20 -19.55 6.15
CA LEU A 253 3.10 -19.52 7.13
C LEU A 253 1.77 -19.00 6.56
N ALA A 254 1.78 -18.42 5.38
CA ALA A 254 0.62 -17.74 4.79
C ALA A 254 -0.64 -18.62 4.76
N SER A 255 -0.53 -19.87 4.32
CA SER A 255 -1.68 -20.76 4.19
C SER A 255 -2.35 -21.06 5.54
N SER A 256 -1.57 -21.13 6.63
CA SER A 256 -2.11 -21.38 7.96
C SER A 256 -2.81 -20.16 8.57
N TRP A 257 -2.42 -18.94 8.15
CA TRP A 257 -3.04 -17.71 8.65
C TRP A 257 -4.25 -17.28 7.84
N TRP A 258 -4.21 -17.53 6.52
CA TRP A 258 -5.26 -17.09 5.60
C TRP A 258 -6.62 -17.74 5.88
N SER A 259 -6.62 -18.97 6.31
CA SER A 259 -7.84 -19.77 6.58
C SER A 259 -8.47 -19.51 7.96
N ARG A 260 -7.92 -18.61 8.75
CA ARG A 260 -8.41 -18.29 10.10
C ARG A 260 -9.33 -17.09 10.11
#